data_4707ca86b1512709b19f08550d72dbcf
#
_entry.id   4707ca86b1512709b19f08550d72dbcf
#
_cell.length_a   1.000
_cell.length_b   1.000
_cell.length_c   1.000
_cell.angle_alpha   90.00
_cell.angle_beta   90.00
_cell.angle_gamma   90.00
#
_symmetry.space_group_name_H-M   'P 1'
#
loop_
_entity.id
_entity.type
_entity.pdbx_description
1 polymer ?
#
loop_
_entity_poly.entity_id
_entity_poly.type
_entity_poly.pdbx_seq_one_letter_code
_entity_poly.pdbx_strand_id
1 'polypeptide(L)'
;ATLSTEPLIHGDWLKPGVHVDLVGAFTPTMRETDDAAIRIANVFVDTREGGLNEAGDIVLAMKAGAITEQDLKADLYDLCRNRHPGRSSSEEITLFKSTGAALEDLAAAILAYEATGQK
;
A
#
# COMPACT_ATOMS: atom_id res chain seq x y z
N ALA A 1 -4.93 -9.47 2.96
CA ALA A 1 -4.44 -10.18 1.75
C ALA A 1 -5.53 -11.11 1.23
N THR A 2 -6.23 -10.72 0.18
CA THR A 2 -7.31 -11.50 -0.43
C THR A 2 -7.27 -11.41 -1.95
N LEU A 3 -8.11 -12.19 -2.62
CA LEU A 3 -8.38 -12.12 -4.06
C LEU A 3 -9.74 -11.46 -4.34
N SER A 4 -10.26 -10.68 -3.41
CA SER A 4 -11.58 -10.06 -3.55
C SER A 4 -11.62 -9.08 -4.72
N THR A 5 -12.77 -9.00 -5.37
CA THR A 5 -13.11 -7.98 -6.36
C THR A 5 -14.09 -6.94 -5.80
N GLU A 6 -14.55 -7.16 -4.56
CA GLU A 6 -15.46 -6.28 -3.85
C GLU A 6 -14.79 -5.74 -2.58
N PRO A 7 -15.08 -4.50 -2.16
CA PRO A 7 -14.52 -3.92 -0.95
C PRO A 7 -14.86 -4.75 0.29
N LEU A 8 -13.86 -5.03 1.10
CA LEU A 8 -13.98 -5.71 2.39
C LEU A 8 -13.76 -4.74 3.57
N ILE A 9 -13.05 -3.63 3.32
CA ILE A 9 -12.80 -2.56 4.28
C ILE A 9 -13.43 -1.29 3.73
N HIS A 10 -14.24 -0.64 4.56
CA HIS A 10 -14.94 0.59 4.21
C HIS A 10 -14.36 1.79 4.96
N GLY A 11 -14.25 2.93 4.27
CA GLY A 11 -13.69 4.15 4.85
C GLY A 11 -14.41 4.61 6.11
N ASP A 12 -15.73 4.44 6.16
CA ASP A 12 -16.55 4.81 7.32
C ASP A 12 -16.22 4.02 8.60
N TRP A 13 -15.51 2.90 8.48
CA TRP A 13 -15.09 2.10 9.63
C TRP A 13 -13.73 2.54 10.20
N LEU A 14 -12.98 3.32 9.42
CA LEU A 14 -11.61 3.71 9.78
C LEU A 14 -11.64 4.84 10.81
N LYS A 15 -11.05 4.59 11.96
CA LYS A 15 -10.92 5.57 13.04
C LYS A 15 -9.65 6.41 12.84
N PRO A 16 -9.61 7.64 13.37
CA PRO A 16 -8.37 8.41 13.42
C PRO A 16 -7.21 7.60 14.01
N GLY A 17 -6.03 7.73 13.42
CA GLY A 17 -4.82 7.04 13.85
C GLY A 17 -4.64 5.60 13.37
N VAL A 18 -5.64 5.00 12.70
CA VAL A 18 -5.52 3.63 12.21
C VAL A 18 -4.47 3.52 11.09
N HIS A 19 -3.79 2.38 11.03
CA HIS A 19 -2.99 1.96 9.89
C HIS A 19 -3.67 0.78 9.21
N VAL A 20 -3.80 0.83 7.90
CA VAL A 20 -4.33 -0.25 7.05
C VAL A 20 -3.20 -0.79 6.20
N ASP A 21 -2.95 -2.08 6.28
CA ASP A 21 -1.93 -2.78 5.50
C ASP A 21 -2.59 -3.75 4.52
N LEU A 22 -2.41 -3.52 3.23
CA LEU A 22 -3.04 -4.24 2.12
C LEU A 22 -1.98 -4.92 1.26
N VAL A 23 -2.04 -6.25 1.18
CA VAL A 23 -1.13 -7.07 0.36
C VAL A 23 -1.85 -7.82 -0.76
N GLY A 24 -3.19 -7.89 -0.72
CA GLY A 24 -4.03 -8.44 -1.80
C GLY A 24 -4.28 -7.44 -2.92
N ALA A 25 -5.28 -7.73 -3.78
CA ALA A 25 -5.71 -6.87 -4.90
C ALA A 25 -4.54 -6.38 -5.78
N PHE A 26 -3.67 -7.33 -6.17
CA PHE A 26 -2.47 -7.11 -6.98
C PHE A 26 -2.74 -7.09 -8.50
N THR A 27 -3.99 -7.11 -8.92
CA THR A 27 -4.41 -6.88 -10.31
C THR A 27 -5.39 -5.73 -10.38
N PRO A 28 -5.48 -5.01 -11.52
CA PRO A 28 -6.31 -3.81 -11.66
C PRO A 28 -7.82 -4.01 -11.46
N THR A 29 -8.28 -5.25 -11.39
CA THR A 29 -9.71 -5.61 -11.20
C THR A 29 -10.04 -6.10 -9.80
N MET A 30 -9.03 -6.38 -8.99
CA MET A 30 -9.19 -6.78 -7.58
C MET A 30 -9.35 -5.57 -6.68
N ARG A 31 -10.00 -5.78 -5.53
CA ARG A 31 -10.27 -4.67 -4.61
C ARG A 31 -10.49 -5.19 -3.19
N GLU A 32 -9.83 -4.58 -2.21
CA GLU A 32 -10.00 -4.87 -0.79
C GLU A 32 -10.61 -3.70 -0.01
N THR A 33 -10.49 -2.45 -0.54
CA THR A 33 -11.02 -1.24 0.08
C THR A 33 -11.98 -0.51 -0.84
N ASP A 34 -12.89 0.29 -0.27
CA ASP A 34 -13.71 1.22 -1.05
C ASP A 34 -12.96 2.53 -1.35
N ASP A 35 -13.53 3.35 -2.22
CA ASP A 35 -12.96 4.65 -2.60
C ASP A 35 -12.88 5.62 -1.42
N ALA A 36 -13.77 5.48 -0.44
CA ALA A 36 -13.78 6.33 0.74
C ALA A 36 -12.54 6.06 1.61
N ALA A 37 -12.17 4.79 1.81
CA ALA A 37 -10.96 4.40 2.55
C ALA A 37 -9.69 4.97 1.89
N ILE A 38 -9.55 4.82 0.57
CA ILE A 38 -8.40 5.33 -0.18
C ILE A 38 -8.34 6.87 -0.11
N ARG A 39 -9.47 7.55 -0.22
CA ARG A 39 -9.53 9.03 -0.22
C ARG A 39 -9.15 9.66 1.11
N ILE A 40 -9.52 9.04 2.24
CA ILE A 40 -9.28 9.62 3.57
C ILE A 40 -7.91 9.25 4.15
N ALA A 41 -7.23 8.26 3.60
CA ALA A 41 -5.94 7.80 4.08
C ALA A 41 -4.77 8.49 3.37
N ASN A 42 -3.65 8.66 4.08
CA ASN A 42 -2.37 8.91 3.47
C ASN A 42 -1.84 7.59 2.89
N VAL A 43 -1.84 7.50 1.55
CA VAL A 43 -1.54 6.27 0.83
C VAL A 43 -0.05 6.18 0.51
N PHE A 44 0.54 5.06 0.90
CA PHE A 44 1.91 4.65 0.60
C PHE A 44 1.89 3.34 -0.19
N VAL A 45 2.90 3.12 -1.02
CA VAL A 45 3.01 1.93 -1.86
C VAL A 45 4.40 1.30 -1.74
N ASP A 46 4.53 0.04 -2.12
CA ASP A 46 5.83 -0.62 -2.25
C ASP A 46 6.63 0.03 -3.39
N THR A 47 6.03 0.12 -4.57
CA THR A 47 6.59 0.83 -5.72
C THR A 47 5.52 1.71 -6.37
N ARG A 48 5.88 2.89 -6.86
CA ARG A 48 4.93 3.73 -7.61
C ARG A 48 4.42 3.05 -8.86
N GLU A 49 5.28 2.29 -9.54
CA GLU A 49 4.91 1.56 -10.75
C GLU A 49 3.83 0.52 -10.46
N GLY A 50 4.03 -0.35 -9.47
CA GLY A 50 3.04 -1.34 -9.04
C GLY A 50 1.75 -0.69 -8.53
N GLY A 51 1.89 0.31 -7.66
CA GLY A 51 0.74 1.05 -7.11
C GLY A 51 -0.15 1.66 -8.19
N LEU A 52 0.43 2.28 -9.21
CA LEU A 52 -0.33 2.99 -10.26
C LEU A 52 -0.88 2.09 -11.35
N ASN A 53 -0.28 0.92 -11.60
CA ASN A 53 -0.63 0.09 -12.74
C ASN A 53 -1.28 -1.26 -12.37
N GLU A 54 -0.98 -1.80 -11.18
CA GLU A 54 -1.37 -3.14 -10.78
C GLU A 54 -2.30 -3.16 -9.55
N ALA A 55 -2.09 -2.26 -8.59
CA ALA A 55 -2.85 -2.23 -7.35
C ALA A 55 -4.31 -1.84 -7.60
N GLY A 56 -5.21 -2.81 -7.65
CA GLY A 56 -6.59 -2.58 -8.02
C GLY A 56 -7.32 -1.58 -7.11
N ASP A 57 -7.02 -1.57 -5.81
CA ASP A 57 -7.56 -0.56 -4.87
C ASP A 57 -7.27 0.87 -5.33
N ILE A 58 -6.04 1.12 -5.79
CA ILE A 58 -5.59 2.45 -6.24
C ILE A 58 -6.09 2.73 -7.66
N VAL A 59 -5.90 1.77 -8.58
CA VAL A 59 -6.29 1.90 -10.00
C VAL A 59 -7.78 2.19 -10.14
N LEU A 60 -8.62 1.47 -9.38
CA LEU A 60 -10.08 1.67 -9.42
C LEU A 60 -10.49 2.99 -8.78
N ALA A 61 -9.86 3.40 -7.66
CA ALA A 61 -10.12 4.68 -7.03
C ALA A 61 -9.72 5.87 -7.94
N MET A 62 -8.59 5.76 -8.68
CA MET A 62 -8.22 6.76 -9.69
C MET A 62 -9.22 6.81 -10.85
N LYS A 63 -9.65 5.66 -11.38
CA LYS A 63 -10.66 5.58 -12.44
C LYS A 63 -12.00 6.19 -12.01
N ALA A 64 -12.36 6.05 -10.74
CA ALA A 64 -13.56 6.64 -10.16
C ALA A 64 -13.40 8.15 -9.86
N GLY A 65 -12.19 8.71 -10.01
CA GLY A 65 -11.90 10.10 -9.68
C GLY A 65 -11.84 10.38 -8.16
N ALA A 66 -11.72 9.36 -7.34
CA ALA A 66 -11.64 9.50 -5.88
C ALA A 66 -10.27 10.04 -5.43
N ILE A 67 -9.21 9.69 -6.14
CA ILE A 67 -7.84 10.16 -5.97
C ILE A 67 -7.16 10.37 -7.32
N THR A 68 -6.00 11.02 -7.29
CA THR A 68 -5.07 11.19 -8.40
C THR A 68 -3.71 10.58 -8.07
N GLU A 69 -2.80 10.46 -9.03
CA GLU A 69 -1.43 10.01 -8.80
C GLU A 69 -0.69 10.85 -7.74
N GLN A 70 -1.00 12.15 -7.66
CA GLN A 70 -0.37 13.08 -6.72
C GLN A 70 -0.79 12.84 -5.27
N ASP A 71 -1.86 12.11 -5.04
CA ASP A 71 -2.33 11.76 -3.70
C ASP A 71 -1.52 10.61 -3.07
N LEU A 72 -0.76 9.85 -3.87
CA LEU A 72 0.21 8.88 -3.37
C LEU A 72 1.38 9.60 -2.70
N LYS A 73 1.51 9.44 -1.38
CA LYS A 73 2.47 10.19 -0.56
C LYS A 73 3.91 9.80 -0.86
N ALA A 74 4.22 8.52 -0.78
CA ALA A 74 5.57 8.00 -0.99
C ALA A 74 5.54 6.50 -1.32
N ASP A 75 6.64 6.00 -1.85
CA ASP A 75 6.93 4.58 -1.95
C ASP A 75 7.97 4.13 -0.90
N LEU A 76 8.29 2.83 -0.87
CA LEU A 76 9.30 2.31 0.04
C LEU A 76 10.69 2.91 -0.20
N TYR A 77 11.04 3.25 -1.44
CA TYR A 77 12.31 3.90 -1.73
C TYR A 77 12.41 5.30 -1.10
N ASP A 78 11.31 6.05 -1.12
CA ASP A 78 11.24 7.37 -0.49
C ASP A 78 11.31 7.26 1.03
N LEU A 79 10.58 6.30 1.62
CA LEU A 79 10.58 6.06 3.06
C LEU A 79 11.95 5.60 3.56
N CYS A 80 12.58 4.62 2.91
CA CYS A 80 13.90 4.10 3.29
C CYS A 80 15.02 5.13 3.14
N ARG A 81 14.85 6.10 2.24
CA ARG A 81 15.80 7.20 2.02
C ARG A 81 15.51 8.45 2.82
N ASN A 82 14.53 8.39 3.74
CA ASN A 82 14.07 9.54 4.53
C ASN A 82 13.64 10.75 3.68
N ARG A 83 13.11 10.53 2.48
CA ARG A 83 12.54 11.57 1.63
C ARG A 83 11.12 11.95 2.04
N HIS A 84 10.45 11.06 2.76
CA HIS A 84 9.15 11.29 3.37
C HIS A 84 9.18 10.79 4.82
N PRO A 85 8.63 11.57 5.78
CA PRO A 85 8.68 11.23 7.21
C PRO A 85 7.74 10.09 7.61
N GLY A 86 6.89 9.61 6.71
CA GLY A 86 5.81 8.69 7.03
C GLY A 86 4.64 9.41 7.71
N ARG A 87 4.15 8.83 8.80
CA ARG A 87 3.07 9.40 9.62
C ARG A 87 3.56 10.66 10.34
N SER A 88 2.81 11.75 10.29
CA SER A 88 3.14 13.03 10.91
C SER A 88 2.34 13.32 12.19
N SER A 89 1.21 12.65 12.40
CA SER A 89 0.41 12.78 13.62
C SER A 89 -0.25 11.47 14.04
N SER A 90 -0.64 11.39 15.32
CA SER A 90 -1.37 10.24 15.87
C SER A 90 -2.76 10.06 15.27
N GLU A 91 -3.34 11.10 14.70
CA GLU A 91 -4.70 11.11 14.15
C GLU A 91 -4.75 10.74 12.67
N GLU A 92 -3.61 10.75 11.98
CA GLU A 92 -3.57 10.40 10.57
C GLU A 92 -4.00 8.95 10.33
N ILE A 93 -4.87 8.75 9.37
CA ILE A 93 -5.15 7.43 8.79
C ILE A 93 -4.09 7.18 7.72
N THR A 94 -3.33 6.11 7.86
CA THR A 94 -2.33 5.71 6.88
C THR A 94 -2.71 4.38 6.25
N LEU A 95 -2.44 4.23 4.96
CA LEU A 95 -2.68 3.01 4.22
C LEU A 95 -1.43 2.65 3.43
N PHE A 96 -0.93 1.44 3.62
CA PHE A 96 0.13 0.87 2.81
C PHE A 96 -0.47 -0.16 1.85
N LYS A 97 -0.14 -0.04 0.57
CA LYS A 97 -0.58 -0.97 -0.47
C LYS A 97 0.63 -1.58 -1.16
N SER A 98 0.81 -2.89 -1.00
CA SER A 98 1.81 -3.67 -1.71
C SER A 98 1.16 -4.50 -2.82
N THR A 99 1.83 -4.54 -3.97
CA THR A 99 1.58 -5.50 -5.04
C THR A 99 2.67 -6.58 -5.06
N GLY A 100 3.74 -6.36 -4.30
CA GLY A 100 4.92 -7.20 -4.24
C GLY A 100 5.96 -6.81 -5.29
N ALA A 101 7.22 -6.79 -4.87
CA ALA A 101 8.36 -6.60 -5.76
C ALA A 101 9.38 -7.70 -5.51
N ALA A 102 9.91 -8.31 -6.59
CA ALA A 102 10.90 -9.39 -6.49
C ALA A 102 12.14 -9.01 -5.67
N LEU A 103 12.44 -7.72 -5.56
CA LEU A 103 13.52 -7.21 -4.71
C LEU A 103 13.26 -7.43 -3.21
N GLU A 104 12.00 -7.40 -2.78
CA GLU A 104 11.60 -7.64 -1.39
C GLU A 104 11.81 -9.11 -1.02
N ASP A 105 11.40 -10.03 -1.91
CA ASP A 105 11.64 -11.46 -1.75
C ASP A 105 13.13 -11.78 -1.71
N LEU A 106 13.91 -11.16 -2.60
CA LEU A 106 15.36 -11.33 -2.63
C LEU A 106 16.01 -10.83 -1.34
N ALA A 107 15.61 -9.66 -0.83
CA ALA A 107 16.14 -9.10 0.40
C ALA A 107 15.81 -10.00 1.61
N ALA A 108 14.58 -10.51 1.68
CA ALA A 108 14.16 -11.44 2.72
C ALA A 108 14.92 -12.77 2.63
N ALA A 109 15.14 -13.29 1.43
CA ALA A 109 15.92 -14.53 1.21
C ALA A 109 17.39 -14.36 1.62
N ILE A 110 18.02 -13.23 1.30
CA ILE A 110 19.41 -12.92 1.73
C ILE A 110 19.47 -12.86 3.25
N LEU A 111 18.55 -12.15 3.90
CA LEU A 111 18.50 -12.04 5.36
C LEU A 111 18.33 -13.40 6.03
N ALA A 112 17.43 -14.23 5.52
CA ALA A 112 17.21 -15.59 6.02
C ALA A 112 18.46 -16.46 5.84
N TYR A 113 19.11 -16.38 4.69
CA TYR A 113 20.35 -17.13 4.39
C TYR A 113 21.49 -16.73 5.35
N GLU A 114 21.71 -15.43 5.55
CA GLU A 114 22.72 -14.92 6.48
C GLU A 114 22.43 -15.32 7.93
N ALA A 115 21.16 -15.26 8.35
CA ALA A 115 20.73 -15.63 9.70
C ALA A 115 20.89 -17.14 10.02
N THR A 116 20.84 -18.02 9.00
CA THR A 116 21.04 -19.46 9.20
C THR A 116 22.50 -19.86 9.45
N GLY A 117 23.46 -18.91 9.36
CA GLY A 117 24.83 -19.13 9.75
C GLY A 117 25.51 -20.22 8.94
N GLN A 118 25.30 -20.30 7.66
CA GLN A 118 26.13 -21.17 6.81
C GLN A 118 27.56 -20.68 6.90
N LYS A 119 28.31 -21.40 7.74
CA LYS A 119 29.77 -21.30 7.86
C LYS A 119 30.44 -22.07 6.73
#